data_fddfea29f4f856da805deebe09a0f46d
#
_entry.id   fddfea29f4f856da805deebe09a0f46d
#
_cell.length_a   1.000
_cell.length_b   1.000
_cell.length_c   1.000
_cell.angle_alpha   90.00
_cell.angle_beta   90.00
_cell.angle_gamma   90.00
#
_symmetry.space_group_name_H-M   'P 1'
#
loop_
_entity.id
_entity.type
_entity.pdbx_description
1 polymer ?
#
loop_
_entity_poly.entity_id
_entity_poly.type
_entity_poly.pdbx_seq_one_letter_code
_entity_poly.pdbx_strand_id
1 'polypeptide(L)'
;MSKYSFYINKYQEDLLKDLDTLVRIPSVSDESNPVDKKPFGQGVAHAFEAYEDIAKRLGFEVEQDDGYAISANYLDGEDYVGVLGHLDIIDAHNKEDWEYNPYKLTVKDGILYGRGVNDDKGPLLINLYAVRILRDMGCTFKRPVKVIAGGAEETTWNCMKHYFKTHKQPLMGYSPDGNFPIVNGEKGILTFETSYPKADGVFKVVEIRGFEQDYMIPSQIEVCVYCENVEDLSSELKNAFKDHEATFTFTGKSALTRNPQRAVNPLFALADFVQKYSMYFDGGFVALLSDVAQYLKDPYGQDCNIYYEDVDMGKTSIAAYMLQMKENAYSVRMDLRYPKGVDPLQIEASLCALFPSLKKIREKRLLFVPKNSELIQKLADAYYSVTQEKAEPITKGGASYARVLDCGIAFGATFDGYDTKCHQPNESMPLNDLLRALEIYCEAIYLLACE
;
A
#
# COMPACT_ATOMS: atom_id res chain seq x y z
N MET A 1 5.22 -22.14 -28.48
CA MET A 1 4.87 -22.65 -27.13
C MET A 1 6.13 -22.58 -26.28
N SER A 2 6.01 -22.05 -25.07
CA SER A 2 7.16 -21.98 -24.18
C SER A 2 7.54 -23.38 -23.64
N LYS A 3 8.74 -23.48 -23.06
CA LYS A 3 9.22 -24.72 -22.40
C LYS A 3 8.34 -25.13 -21.21
N TYR A 4 7.54 -24.22 -20.65
CA TYR A 4 6.67 -24.45 -19.50
C TYR A 4 5.23 -24.83 -19.87
N SER A 5 4.79 -24.56 -21.12
CA SER A 5 3.37 -24.67 -21.53
C SER A 5 2.75 -26.03 -21.24
N PHE A 6 3.51 -27.13 -21.42
CA PHE A 6 3.02 -28.48 -21.11
C PHE A 6 2.65 -28.63 -19.62
N TYR A 7 3.52 -28.18 -18.74
CA TYR A 7 3.32 -28.30 -17.29
C TYR A 7 2.26 -27.34 -16.77
N ILE A 8 2.20 -26.12 -17.32
CA ILE A 8 1.16 -25.14 -16.99
C ILE A 8 -0.22 -25.73 -17.32
N ASN A 9 -0.40 -26.28 -18.52
CA ASN A 9 -1.66 -26.93 -18.90
C ASN A 9 -1.98 -28.14 -18.02
N LYS A 10 -0.96 -28.94 -17.65
CA LYS A 10 -1.11 -30.10 -16.74
C LYS A 10 -1.65 -29.68 -15.37
N TYR A 11 -1.20 -28.55 -14.85
CA TYR A 11 -1.53 -28.12 -13.49
C TYR A 11 -2.66 -27.07 -13.40
N GLN A 12 -3.15 -26.55 -14.52
CA GLN A 12 -4.14 -25.45 -14.52
C GLN A 12 -5.41 -25.80 -13.73
N GLU A 13 -5.93 -27.02 -13.85
CA GLU A 13 -7.14 -27.43 -13.13
C GLU A 13 -6.89 -27.51 -11.61
N ASP A 14 -5.77 -28.05 -11.19
CA ASP A 14 -5.39 -28.13 -9.78
C ASP A 14 -5.12 -26.75 -9.20
N LEU A 15 -4.45 -25.87 -9.94
CA LEU A 15 -4.21 -24.48 -9.57
C LEU A 15 -5.54 -23.73 -9.31
N LEU A 16 -6.52 -23.87 -10.20
CA LEU A 16 -7.81 -23.21 -10.02
C LEU A 16 -8.60 -23.76 -8.83
N LYS A 17 -8.50 -25.07 -8.53
CA LYS A 17 -9.10 -25.67 -7.32
C LYS A 17 -8.44 -25.14 -6.05
N ASP A 18 -7.13 -25.02 -6.04
CA ASP A 18 -6.39 -24.49 -4.90
C ASP A 18 -6.68 -23.01 -4.68
N LEU A 19 -6.76 -22.25 -5.78
CA LEU A 19 -7.14 -20.84 -5.70
C LEU A 19 -8.57 -20.68 -5.14
N ASP A 20 -9.53 -21.51 -5.59
CA ASP A 20 -10.89 -21.50 -5.02
C ASP A 20 -10.88 -21.84 -3.52
N THR A 21 -10.02 -22.78 -3.09
CA THR A 21 -9.85 -23.12 -1.67
C THR A 21 -9.41 -21.90 -0.86
N LEU A 22 -8.42 -21.15 -1.32
CA LEU A 22 -7.94 -19.95 -0.64
C LEU A 22 -8.95 -18.81 -0.69
N VAL A 23 -9.59 -18.58 -1.85
CA VAL A 23 -10.59 -17.49 -2.04
C VAL A 23 -11.81 -17.70 -1.13
N ARG A 24 -12.21 -18.96 -0.87
CA ARG A 24 -13.35 -19.26 0.04
C ARG A 24 -13.14 -18.82 1.48
N ILE A 25 -11.92 -18.54 1.88
CA ILE A 25 -11.60 -18.17 3.25
C ILE A 25 -11.58 -16.63 3.36
N PRO A 26 -12.53 -16.01 4.12
CA PRO A 26 -12.53 -14.59 4.38
C PRO A 26 -11.44 -14.24 5.42
N SER A 27 -10.21 -14.21 4.97
CA SER A 27 -9.01 -14.00 5.79
C SER A 27 -8.73 -12.52 6.05
N VAL A 28 -9.74 -11.77 6.50
CA VAL A 28 -9.55 -10.37 6.92
C VAL A 28 -8.73 -10.35 8.20
N SER A 29 -7.64 -9.58 8.20
CA SER A 29 -6.77 -9.43 9.36
C SER A 29 -7.45 -8.62 10.46
N ASP A 30 -7.54 -9.19 11.67
CA ASP A 30 -8.09 -8.54 12.86
C ASP A 30 -7.13 -8.71 14.05
N GLU A 31 -6.47 -7.62 14.42
CA GLU A 31 -5.54 -7.55 15.55
C GLU A 31 -6.20 -7.07 16.85
N SER A 32 -7.49 -6.77 16.85
CA SER A 32 -8.20 -6.22 18.02
C SER A 32 -8.38 -7.23 19.15
N ASN A 33 -8.46 -8.52 18.81
CA ASN A 33 -8.64 -9.62 19.76
C ASN A 33 -7.67 -10.77 19.45
N PRO A 34 -6.36 -10.59 19.65
CA PRO A 34 -5.40 -11.62 19.35
C PRO A 34 -5.58 -12.83 20.28
N VAL A 35 -5.62 -14.02 19.69
CA VAL A 35 -5.62 -15.30 20.39
C VAL A 35 -4.24 -15.94 20.20
N ASP A 36 -3.83 -16.78 21.15
CA ASP A 36 -2.56 -17.51 21.02
C ASP A 36 -2.45 -18.24 19.67
N LYS A 37 -1.34 -18.01 18.98
CA LYS A 37 -1.05 -18.49 17.60
C LYS A 37 -2.06 -18.04 16.53
N LYS A 38 -2.89 -17.04 16.80
CA LYS A 38 -3.83 -16.43 15.86
C LYS A 38 -3.86 -14.92 16.03
N PRO A 39 -2.71 -14.24 15.89
CA PRO A 39 -2.60 -12.80 16.17
C PRO A 39 -3.46 -11.94 15.24
N PHE A 40 -3.85 -12.48 14.07
CA PHE A 40 -4.63 -11.80 13.03
C PHE A 40 -6.04 -12.38 12.84
N GLY A 41 -6.52 -13.12 13.84
CA GLY A 41 -7.85 -13.71 13.84
C GLY A 41 -7.96 -15.08 13.16
N GLN A 42 -9.16 -15.66 13.26
CA GLN A 42 -9.42 -17.04 12.81
C GLN A 42 -9.37 -17.18 11.27
N GLY A 43 -9.79 -16.13 10.54
CA GLY A 43 -9.79 -16.16 9.07
C GLY A 43 -8.38 -16.33 8.48
N VAL A 44 -7.41 -15.58 9.01
CA VAL A 44 -6.00 -15.69 8.59
C VAL A 44 -5.43 -17.05 9.00
N ALA A 45 -5.74 -17.53 10.20
CA ALA A 45 -5.28 -18.85 10.65
C ALA A 45 -5.79 -19.97 9.71
N HIS A 46 -7.05 -19.95 9.30
CA HIS A 46 -7.60 -20.91 8.31
C HIS A 46 -6.93 -20.79 6.94
N ALA A 47 -6.57 -19.55 6.52
CA ALA A 47 -5.86 -19.37 5.26
C ALA A 47 -4.44 -19.98 5.32
N PHE A 48 -3.76 -19.86 6.46
CA PHE A 48 -2.47 -20.53 6.68
C PHE A 48 -2.60 -22.06 6.68
N GLU A 49 -3.62 -22.61 7.33
CA GLU A 49 -3.89 -24.06 7.31
C GLU A 49 -4.12 -24.56 5.87
N ALA A 50 -4.95 -23.86 5.10
CA ALA A 50 -5.19 -24.22 3.69
C ALA A 50 -3.93 -24.11 2.81
N TYR A 51 -3.15 -23.04 3.01
CA TYR A 51 -1.87 -22.87 2.32
C TYR A 51 -0.87 -23.96 2.67
N GLU A 52 -0.80 -24.37 3.94
CA GLU A 52 0.05 -25.48 4.40
C GLU A 52 -0.29 -26.77 3.69
N ASP A 53 -1.58 -27.14 3.63
CA ASP A 53 -2.05 -28.35 2.96
C ASP A 53 -1.70 -28.36 1.47
N ILE A 54 -1.90 -27.22 0.79
CA ILE A 54 -1.54 -27.04 -0.61
C ILE A 54 -0.03 -27.19 -0.81
N ALA A 55 0.77 -26.47 -0.02
CA ALA A 55 2.23 -26.48 -0.12
C ALA A 55 2.82 -27.89 0.13
N LYS A 56 2.34 -28.59 1.15
CA LYS A 56 2.75 -29.97 1.45
C LYS A 56 2.42 -30.91 0.29
N ARG A 57 1.22 -30.80 -0.29
CA ARG A 57 0.82 -31.62 -1.45
C ARG A 57 1.68 -31.32 -2.68
N LEU A 58 2.09 -30.06 -2.86
CA LEU A 58 3.03 -29.66 -3.91
C LEU A 58 4.47 -30.07 -3.61
N GLY A 59 4.76 -30.58 -2.40
CA GLY A 59 6.05 -31.18 -2.00
C GLY A 59 7.02 -30.19 -1.38
N PHE A 60 6.52 -29.20 -0.68
CA PHE A 60 7.31 -28.30 0.17
C PHE A 60 7.35 -28.81 1.62
N GLU A 61 8.41 -28.45 2.33
CA GLU A 61 8.41 -28.39 3.77
C GLU A 61 7.80 -27.07 4.22
N VAL A 62 6.96 -27.11 5.27
CA VAL A 62 6.22 -25.93 5.69
C VAL A 62 6.55 -25.62 7.14
N GLU A 63 6.82 -24.34 7.40
CA GLU A 63 7.08 -23.80 8.72
C GLU A 63 6.10 -22.68 9.03
N GLN A 64 5.41 -22.79 10.17
CA GLN A 64 4.54 -21.72 10.69
C GLN A 64 5.29 -20.95 11.79
N ASP A 65 5.23 -19.63 11.73
CA ASP A 65 5.86 -18.73 12.70
C ASP A 65 4.80 -18.13 13.63
N ASP A 66 4.40 -18.92 14.65
CA ASP A 66 3.44 -18.53 15.70
C ASP A 66 2.14 -17.86 15.20
N GLY A 67 1.71 -18.19 13.97
CA GLY A 67 0.53 -17.62 13.32
C GLY A 67 0.72 -16.21 12.75
N TYR A 68 1.95 -15.67 12.78
CA TYR A 68 2.28 -14.39 12.12
C TYR A 68 2.56 -14.56 10.64
N ALA A 69 3.26 -15.64 10.29
CA ALA A 69 3.61 -15.95 8.91
C ALA A 69 3.71 -17.47 8.72
N ILE A 70 3.71 -17.89 7.46
CA ILE A 70 3.93 -19.26 7.05
C ILE A 70 4.90 -19.27 5.87
N SER A 71 5.86 -20.21 5.85
CA SER A 71 6.77 -20.39 4.72
C SER A 71 6.72 -21.77 4.15
N ALA A 72 6.62 -21.87 2.83
CA ALA A 72 6.79 -23.10 2.05
C ALA A 72 8.23 -23.16 1.54
N ASN A 73 9.00 -24.13 2.05
CA ASN A 73 10.43 -24.23 1.85
C ASN A 73 10.76 -25.38 0.87
N TYR A 74 11.49 -25.05 -0.18
CA TYR A 74 12.06 -26.04 -1.09
C TYR A 74 13.59 -26.03 -0.98
N LEU A 75 14.15 -27.12 -0.51
CA LEU A 75 15.52 -27.29 -0.02
C LEU A 75 15.84 -26.45 1.23
N ASP A 76 16.79 -26.96 2.01
CA ASP A 76 17.31 -26.28 3.20
C ASP A 76 18.50 -25.40 2.86
N GLY A 77 18.63 -24.29 3.57
CA GLY A 77 19.80 -23.41 3.51
C GLY A 77 19.47 -21.97 3.85
N GLU A 78 20.49 -21.27 4.28
CA GLU A 78 20.36 -19.86 4.72
C GLU A 78 20.39 -18.85 3.57
N ASP A 79 21.10 -19.16 2.48
CA ASP A 79 21.23 -18.31 1.32
C ASP A 79 20.15 -18.65 0.27
N TYR A 80 18.91 -18.30 0.57
CA TYR A 80 17.75 -18.65 -0.21
C TYR A 80 17.22 -17.51 -1.10
N VAL A 81 16.47 -17.88 -2.13
CA VAL A 81 15.63 -16.97 -2.91
C VAL A 81 14.28 -16.87 -2.23
N GLY A 82 13.86 -15.63 -1.88
CA GLY A 82 12.60 -15.36 -1.22
C GLY A 82 11.52 -14.88 -2.19
N VAL A 83 10.32 -15.48 -2.10
CA VAL A 83 9.09 -14.91 -2.66
C VAL A 83 8.22 -14.52 -1.48
N LEU A 84 7.80 -13.26 -1.41
CA LEU A 84 7.08 -12.73 -0.27
C LEU A 84 5.72 -12.17 -0.69
N GLY A 85 4.65 -12.80 -0.23
CA GLY A 85 3.28 -12.36 -0.41
C GLY A 85 2.46 -12.45 0.87
N HIS A 86 1.13 -12.35 0.75
CA HIS A 86 0.25 -12.40 1.90
C HIS A 86 -1.03 -13.21 1.64
N LEU A 87 -1.69 -13.63 2.71
CA LEU A 87 -2.93 -14.38 2.68
C LEU A 87 -4.09 -13.64 3.35
N ASP A 88 -3.82 -12.53 4.04
CA ASP A 88 -4.88 -11.63 4.46
C ASP A 88 -5.46 -10.86 3.26
N ILE A 89 -6.66 -10.36 3.43
CA ILE A 89 -7.42 -9.65 2.39
C ILE A 89 -8.14 -8.46 3.00
N ILE A 90 -8.43 -7.46 2.18
CA ILE A 90 -9.39 -6.41 2.52
C ILE A 90 -10.80 -7.00 2.56
N ASP A 91 -11.61 -6.57 3.54
CA ASP A 91 -13.01 -6.98 3.65
C ASP A 91 -13.77 -6.70 2.33
N ALA A 92 -14.62 -7.63 1.94
CA ALA A 92 -15.50 -7.44 0.79
C ALA A 92 -16.61 -6.40 1.02
N HIS A 93 -16.79 -5.93 2.27
CA HIS A 93 -17.84 -4.99 2.70
C HIS A 93 -19.24 -5.42 2.25
N ASN A 94 -19.97 -4.56 1.54
CA ASN A 94 -21.31 -4.86 1.07
C ASN A 94 -21.28 -5.89 -0.06
N LYS A 95 -21.69 -7.12 0.22
CA LYS A 95 -21.75 -8.19 -0.79
C LYS A 95 -22.68 -7.88 -1.95
N GLU A 96 -23.63 -6.96 -1.76
CA GLU A 96 -24.58 -6.49 -2.77
C GLU A 96 -23.91 -5.69 -3.90
N ASP A 97 -22.70 -5.12 -3.64
CA ASP A 97 -21.92 -4.41 -4.65
C ASP A 97 -21.14 -5.37 -5.58
N TRP A 98 -21.16 -6.67 -5.27
CA TRP A 98 -20.47 -7.69 -6.03
C TRP A 98 -21.39 -8.41 -7.01
N GLU A 99 -20.99 -8.49 -8.28
CA GLU A 99 -21.69 -9.28 -9.30
C GLU A 99 -21.60 -10.79 -9.00
N TYR A 100 -20.44 -11.24 -8.49
CA TYR A 100 -20.17 -12.62 -8.07
C TYR A 100 -19.83 -12.67 -6.58
N ASN A 101 -20.09 -13.82 -5.94
CA ASN A 101 -19.71 -14.00 -4.52
C ASN A 101 -18.20 -13.79 -4.32
N PRO A 102 -17.77 -12.79 -3.51
CA PRO A 102 -16.36 -12.49 -3.29
C PRO A 102 -15.56 -13.65 -2.70
N TYR A 103 -16.21 -14.55 -1.99
CA TYR A 103 -15.59 -15.72 -1.34
C TYR A 103 -15.91 -17.03 -2.09
N LYS A 104 -15.90 -16.97 -3.41
CA LYS A 104 -16.00 -18.11 -4.30
C LYS A 104 -15.36 -17.76 -5.63
N LEU A 105 -14.34 -18.51 -6.02
CA LEU A 105 -13.74 -18.30 -7.33
C LEU A 105 -14.80 -18.52 -8.44
N THR A 106 -15.04 -17.50 -9.22
CA THR A 106 -15.90 -17.60 -10.40
C THR A 106 -15.04 -17.36 -11.64
N VAL A 107 -15.09 -18.31 -12.58
CA VAL A 107 -14.43 -18.18 -13.88
C VAL A 107 -15.47 -17.93 -14.93
N LYS A 108 -15.46 -16.75 -15.56
CA LYS A 108 -16.40 -16.39 -16.61
C LYS A 108 -15.70 -15.60 -17.73
N ASP A 109 -15.91 -16.02 -18.95
CA ASP A 109 -15.34 -15.38 -20.16
C ASP A 109 -13.80 -15.21 -20.07
N GLY A 110 -13.13 -16.16 -19.41
CA GLY A 110 -11.66 -16.14 -19.21
C GLY A 110 -11.19 -15.19 -18.11
N ILE A 111 -12.10 -14.63 -17.31
CA ILE A 111 -11.77 -13.78 -16.16
C ILE A 111 -12.06 -14.54 -14.87
N LEU A 112 -11.15 -14.42 -13.93
CA LEU A 112 -11.25 -14.90 -12.54
C LEU A 112 -11.84 -13.79 -11.68
N TYR A 113 -12.91 -14.08 -10.93
CA TYR A 113 -13.54 -13.16 -9.99
C TYR A 113 -13.48 -13.72 -8.57
N GLY A 114 -13.15 -12.89 -7.61
CA GLY A 114 -13.13 -13.22 -6.19
C GLY A 114 -12.13 -12.35 -5.43
N ARG A 115 -12.35 -12.13 -4.13
CA ARG A 115 -11.44 -11.37 -3.28
C ARG A 115 -10.14 -12.16 -3.07
N GLY A 116 -8.99 -11.53 -3.38
CA GLY A 116 -7.67 -12.15 -3.31
C GLY A 116 -7.22 -12.85 -4.59
N VAL A 117 -8.02 -12.86 -5.68
CA VAL A 117 -7.58 -13.47 -6.94
C VAL A 117 -6.40 -12.73 -7.55
N ASN A 118 -6.31 -11.41 -7.31
CA ASN A 118 -5.24 -10.54 -7.77
C ASN A 118 -4.35 -10.09 -6.60
N ASP A 119 -4.89 -9.90 -5.40
CA ASP A 119 -4.23 -9.31 -4.25
C ASP A 119 -4.47 -10.16 -2.98
N ASP A 120 -3.58 -11.05 -2.60
CA ASP A 120 -2.36 -11.57 -3.26
C ASP A 120 -2.40 -13.11 -3.35
N LYS A 121 -3.58 -13.75 -2.99
CA LYS A 121 -3.73 -15.22 -2.94
C LYS A 121 -3.38 -15.90 -4.26
N GLY A 122 -3.83 -15.32 -5.39
CA GLY A 122 -3.53 -15.84 -6.72
C GLY A 122 -2.04 -15.75 -7.07
N PRO A 123 -1.45 -14.53 -7.06
CA PRO A 123 -0.03 -14.31 -7.32
C PRO A 123 0.91 -15.10 -6.40
N LEU A 124 0.59 -15.19 -5.12
CA LEU A 124 1.37 -16.00 -4.18
C LEU A 124 1.31 -17.49 -4.53
N LEU A 125 0.10 -18.02 -4.79
CA LEU A 125 -0.12 -19.44 -5.09
C LEU A 125 0.64 -19.90 -6.33
N ILE A 126 0.65 -19.11 -7.40
CA ILE A 126 1.34 -19.52 -8.65
C ILE A 126 2.85 -19.66 -8.47
N ASN A 127 3.45 -19.03 -7.43
CA ASN A 127 4.86 -19.23 -7.11
C ASN A 127 5.15 -20.64 -6.54
N LEU A 128 4.21 -21.23 -5.78
CA LEU A 128 4.32 -22.65 -5.40
C LEU A 128 4.29 -23.56 -6.63
N TYR A 129 3.40 -23.27 -7.57
CA TYR A 129 3.31 -24.01 -8.82
C TYR A 129 4.54 -23.82 -9.72
N ALA A 130 5.15 -22.64 -9.73
CA ALA A 130 6.39 -22.40 -10.48
C ALA A 130 7.53 -23.31 -9.99
N VAL A 131 7.75 -23.40 -8.67
CA VAL A 131 8.74 -24.31 -8.09
C VAL A 131 8.39 -25.76 -8.42
N ARG A 132 7.11 -26.16 -8.30
CA ARG A 132 6.64 -27.51 -8.62
C ARG A 132 6.90 -27.88 -10.09
N ILE A 133 6.64 -26.96 -11.01
CA ILE A 133 6.88 -27.15 -12.44
C ILE A 133 8.38 -27.38 -12.70
N LEU A 134 9.25 -26.55 -12.15
CA LEU A 134 10.70 -26.67 -12.31
C LEU A 134 11.23 -28.01 -11.78
N ARG A 135 10.70 -28.50 -10.67
CA ARG A 135 11.03 -29.82 -10.13
C ARG A 135 10.61 -30.93 -11.09
N ASP A 136 9.38 -30.89 -11.59
CA ASP A 136 8.86 -31.90 -12.54
C ASP A 136 9.60 -31.88 -13.88
N MET A 137 10.16 -30.73 -14.26
CA MET A 137 11.08 -30.60 -15.40
C MET A 137 12.47 -31.18 -15.15
N GLY A 138 12.78 -31.54 -13.91
CA GLY A 138 14.10 -32.05 -13.53
C GLY A 138 15.17 -30.99 -13.38
N CYS A 139 14.79 -29.71 -13.15
CA CYS A 139 15.76 -28.65 -12.90
C CYS A 139 16.50 -28.87 -11.59
N THR A 140 17.82 -28.64 -11.60
CA THR A 140 18.67 -28.74 -10.41
C THR A 140 18.73 -27.38 -9.73
N PHE A 141 18.21 -27.29 -8.51
CA PHE A 141 18.27 -26.08 -7.72
C PHE A 141 19.64 -25.96 -7.03
N LYS A 142 20.30 -24.84 -7.19
CA LYS A 142 21.57 -24.49 -6.54
C LYS A 142 21.35 -23.66 -5.25
N ARG A 143 20.18 -23.07 -5.12
CA ARG A 143 19.77 -22.28 -3.93
C ARG A 143 18.41 -22.76 -3.46
N PRO A 144 18.14 -22.75 -2.15
CA PRO A 144 16.79 -22.94 -1.61
C PRO A 144 15.84 -21.86 -2.10
N VAL A 145 14.55 -22.21 -2.16
CA VAL A 145 13.47 -21.24 -2.43
C VAL A 145 12.49 -21.29 -1.28
N LYS A 146 12.14 -20.12 -0.74
CA LYS A 146 11.08 -19.97 0.27
C LYS A 146 9.97 -19.08 -0.27
N VAL A 147 8.74 -19.60 -0.28
CA VAL A 147 7.54 -18.82 -0.57
C VAL A 147 6.87 -18.49 0.75
N ILE A 148 6.98 -17.24 1.16
CA ILE A 148 6.61 -16.74 2.49
C ILE A 148 5.31 -15.97 2.38
N ALA A 149 4.34 -16.31 3.23
CA ALA A 149 3.04 -15.65 3.31
C ALA A 149 2.85 -14.96 4.65
N GLY A 150 2.60 -13.67 4.65
CA GLY A 150 2.20 -12.90 5.83
C GLY A 150 0.69 -12.90 6.04
N GLY A 151 0.26 -12.50 7.25
CA GLY A 151 -1.15 -12.43 7.61
C GLY A 151 -1.66 -11.03 7.96
N ALA A 152 -0.91 -9.97 7.68
CA ALA A 152 -1.28 -8.59 8.01
C ALA A 152 -0.60 -7.57 7.06
N GLU A 153 -0.58 -7.82 5.76
CA GLU A 153 -0.06 -6.87 4.76
C GLU A 153 -0.98 -5.67 4.65
N GLU A 154 -2.27 -5.94 4.56
CA GLU A 154 -3.34 -4.95 4.38
C GLU A 154 -3.56 -4.04 5.60
N THR A 155 -2.84 -4.33 6.69
CA THR A 155 -2.99 -3.60 7.96
C THR A 155 -1.65 -3.08 8.48
N THR A 156 -0.99 -3.80 9.37
CA THR A 156 0.11 -3.28 10.19
C THR A 156 1.51 -3.72 9.77
N TRP A 157 1.64 -4.78 8.97
CA TRP A 157 2.88 -5.48 8.65
C TRP A 157 3.57 -6.11 9.88
N ASN A 158 2.86 -6.28 10.98
CA ASN A 158 3.40 -6.89 12.19
C ASN A 158 3.83 -8.34 11.97
N CYS A 159 3.20 -9.04 11.03
CA CYS A 159 3.58 -10.38 10.57
C CYS A 159 5.07 -10.44 10.16
N MET A 160 5.51 -9.59 9.26
CA MET A 160 6.89 -9.60 8.80
C MET A 160 7.87 -8.99 9.80
N LYS A 161 7.44 -8.03 10.60
CA LYS A 161 8.24 -7.54 11.73
C LYS A 161 8.52 -8.66 12.75
N HIS A 162 7.56 -9.60 12.92
CA HIS A 162 7.74 -10.77 13.77
C HIS A 162 8.66 -11.79 13.08
N TYR A 163 8.33 -12.21 11.87
CA TYR A 163 9.04 -13.22 11.11
C TYR A 163 10.54 -12.93 10.99
N PHE A 164 10.93 -11.73 10.56
CA PHE A 164 12.34 -11.36 10.39
C PHE A 164 13.08 -10.99 11.69
N LYS A 165 12.51 -11.20 12.87
CA LYS A 165 13.29 -11.19 14.14
C LYS A 165 14.09 -12.46 14.32
N THR A 166 13.58 -13.57 13.85
CA THR A 166 14.15 -14.92 14.05
C THR A 166 14.62 -15.56 12.76
N HIS A 167 14.06 -15.15 11.63
CA HIS A 167 14.40 -15.67 10.32
C HIS A 167 15.36 -14.74 9.58
N LYS A 168 16.37 -15.32 8.94
CA LYS A 168 17.33 -14.59 8.11
C LYS A 168 16.62 -14.02 6.88
N GLN A 169 17.03 -12.82 6.46
CA GLN A 169 16.59 -12.23 5.17
C GLN A 169 17.07 -13.09 3.99
N PRO A 170 16.29 -13.17 2.89
CA PRO A 170 16.74 -13.84 1.69
C PRO A 170 17.97 -13.17 1.08
N LEU A 171 18.81 -13.94 0.39
CA LEU A 171 19.90 -13.39 -0.40
C LEU A 171 19.39 -12.38 -1.43
N MET A 172 18.27 -12.71 -2.06
CA MET A 172 17.49 -11.87 -2.96
C MET A 172 16.07 -12.39 -3.08
N GLY A 173 15.13 -11.54 -3.45
CA GLY A 173 13.74 -11.96 -3.56
C GLY A 173 12.83 -10.96 -4.25
N TYR A 174 11.58 -11.32 -4.36
CA TYR A 174 10.54 -10.44 -4.88
C TYR A 174 9.19 -10.66 -4.21
N SER A 175 8.34 -9.64 -4.30
CA SER A 175 6.93 -9.76 -3.97
C SER A 175 6.11 -9.79 -5.26
N PRO A 176 5.20 -10.77 -5.43
CA PRO A 176 4.32 -10.85 -6.58
C PRO A 176 3.13 -9.89 -6.48
N ASP A 177 3.04 -9.15 -5.38
CA ASP A 177 2.02 -8.16 -5.07
C ASP A 177 2.33 -6.80 -5.71
N GLY A 178 2.07 -6.68 -7.01
CA GLY A 178 2.32 -5.44 -7.74
C GLY A 178 2.08 -5.53 -9.24
N ASN A 179 2.77 -4.65 -9.97
CA ASN A 179 2.69 -4.61 -11.42
C ASN A 179 3.97 -5.11 -12.09
N PHE A 180 3.83 -5.77 -13.23
CA PHE A 180 4.93 -5.92 -14.16
C PHE A 180 5.27 -4.57 -14.84
N PRO A 181 6.51 -4.39 -15.41
CA PRO A 181 7.57 -5.40 -15.39
C PRO A 181 8.34 -5.48 -14.08
N ILE A 182 8.83 -4.39 -13.53
CA ILE A 182 9.71 -4.36 -12.35
C ILE A 182 9.51 -3.05 -11.61
N VAL A 183 9.23 -3.12 -10.31
CA VAL A 183 9.27 -1.95 -9.43
C VAL A 183 10.51 -2.06 -8.55
N ASN A 184 11.59 -1.41 -8.99
CA ASN A 184 12.89 -1.49 -8.32
C ASN A 184 13.11 -0.44 -7.24
N GLY A 185 12.18 0.48 -7.07
CA GLY A 185 12.25 1.51 -6.04
C GLY A 185 10.89 2.03 -5.61
N GLU A 186 10.76 2.24 -4.31
CA GLU A 186 9.58 2.82 -3.68
C GLU A 186 10.03 3.87 -2.67
N LYS A 187 9.51 5.09 -2.80
CA LYS A 187 9.88 6.19 -1.91
C LYS A 187 9.60 5.86 -0.46
N GLY A 188 10.46 6.29 0.43
CA GLY A 188 10.18 6.23 1.86
C GLY A 188 8.93 7.05 2.20
N ILE A 189 8.21 6.64 3.23
CA ILE A 189 6.95 7.25 3.65
C ILE A 189 7.08 7.70 5.09
N LEU A 190 6.77 8.96 5.33
CA LEU A 190 6.58 9.52 6.66
C LEU A 190 5.21 10.18 6.71
N THR A 191 4.44 9.87 7.75
CA THR A 191 3.19 10.58 7.99
C THR A 191 3.29 11.23 9.37
N PHE A 192 2.99 12.52 9.42
CA PHE A 192 3.02 13.31 10.64
C PHE A 192 1.65 13.89 10.94
N GLU A 193 1.41 14.15 12.21
CA GLU A 193 0.28 14.95 12.70
C GLU A 193 0.81 16.08 13.58
N THR A 194 0.37 17.30 13.35
CA THR A 194 0.60 18.42 14.25
C THR A 194 -0.73 18.89 14.83
N SER A 195 -0.69 19.47 16.04
CA SER A 195 -1.88 19.91 16.75
C SER A 195 -1.68 21.28 17.36
N TYR A 196 -2.72 22.12 17.27
CA TYR A 196 -2.78 23.47 17.80
C TYR A 196 -3.92 23.57 18.82
N PRO A 197 -3.67 24.07 20.03
CA PRO A 197 -4.71 24.17 21.05
C PRO A 197 -5.79 25.15 20.61
N LYS A 198 -7.05 24.83 20.94
CA LYS A 198 -8.16 25.76 20.78
C LYS A 198 -7.95 26.98 21.68
N ALA A 199 -8.35 28.14 21.20
CA ALA A 199 -8.38 29.38 21.92
C ALA A 199 -9.77 30.03 21.77
N ASP A 200 -9.97 31.19 22.36
CA ASP A 200 -11.22 31.92 22.20
C ASP A 200 -11.28 32.57 20.80
N GLY A 201 -12.46 32.59 20.22
CA GLY A 201 -12.78 33.24 18.95
C GLY A 201 -14.26 33.63 18.89
N VAL A 202 -14.58 34.59 18.03
CA VAL A 202 -15.98 35.00 17.76
C VAL A 202 -16.70 33.85 17.07
N PHE A 203 -16.04 33.18 16.13
CA PHE A 203 -16.53 31.96 15.51
C PHE A 203 -16.10 30.72 16.30
N LYS A 204 -17.06 29.91 16.66
CA LYS A 204 -16.82 28.55 17.16
C LYS A 204 -16.91 27.59 15.98
N VAL A 205 -15.82 26.96 15.61
CA VAL A 205 -15.83 25.89 14.60
C VAL A 205 -16.58 24.71 15.22
N VAL A 206 -17.70 24.32 14.62
CA VAL A 206 -18.58 23.25 15.14
C VAL A 206 -18.39 21.94 14.40
N GLU A 207 -18.03 21.98 13.10
CA GLU A 207 -17.81 20.79 12.29
C GLU A 207 -16.85 21.07 11.13
N ILE A 208 -16.07 20.06 10.76
CA ILE A 208 -15.20 20.06 9.57
C ILE A 208 -15.49 18.75 8.83
N ARG A 209 -15.82 18.82 7.53
CA ARG A 209 -16.16 17.70 6.65
C ARG A 209 -15.28 17.65 5.42
N GLY A 210 -15.28 16.50 4.71
CA GLY A 210 -14.57 16.30 3.44
C GLY A 210 -13.29 15.50 3.57
N PHE A 211 -13.04 14.87 4.73
CA PHE A 211 -11.82 14.11 5.01
C PHE A 211 -12.12 12.63 5.35
N GLU A 212 -13.02 12.02 4.59
CA GLU A 212 -13.46 10.64 4.83
C GLU A 212 -12.47 9.59 4.34
N GLN A 213 -11.58 9.97 3.40
CA GLN A 213 -10.58 9.06 2.83
C GLN A 213 -9.18 9.37 3.32
N ASP A 214 -8.52 8.37 3.90
CA ASP A 214 -7.13 8.48 4.32
C ASP A 214 -6.19 8.54 3.08
N TYR A 215 -5.09 9.25 3.20
CA TYR A 215 -4.10 9.46 2.12
C TYR A 215 -4.65 10.06 0.82
N MET A 216 -5.77 10.80 0.92
CA MET A 216 -6.39 11.51 -0.19
C MET A 216 -6.49 13.00 0.10
N ILE A 217 -6.05 13.84 -0.83
CA ILE A 217 -6.37 15.26 -0.83
C ILE A 217 -7.81 15.39 -1.34
N PRO A 218 -8.74 15.96 -0.57
CA PRO A 218 -10.14 16.04 -0.96
C PRO A 218 -10.37 17.02 -2.11
N SER A 219 -11.47 16.84 -2.85
CA SER A 219 -11.92 17.81 -3.85
C SER A 219 -12.77 18.94 -3.27
N GLN A 220 -13.33 18.75 -2.08
CA GLN A 220 -14.17 19.70 -1.38
C GLN A 220 -14.01 19.53 0.13
N ILE A 221 -14.02 20.62 0.86
CA ILE A 221 -14.10 20.64 2.32
C ILE A 221 -15.16 21.64 2.76
N GLU A 222 -15.76 21.40 3.90
CA GLU A 222 -16.75 22.27 4.51
C GLU A 222 -16.34 22.56 5.95
N VAL A 223 -16.49 23.83 6.36
CA VAL A 223 -16.28 24.26 7.72
C VAL A 223 -17.55 24.94 8.21
N CYS A 224 -18.20 24.34 9.21
CA CYS A 224 -19.36 24.91 9.89
C CYS A 224 -18.91 25.70 11.10
N VAL A 225 -19.39 26.92 11.21
CA VAL A 225 -19.12 27.80 12.35
C VAL A 225 -20.40 28.31 12.98
N TYR A 226 -20.36 28.50 14.29
CA TYR A 226 -21.39 29.17 15.07
C TYR A 226 -20.90 30.56 15.49
N CYS A 227 -21.76 31.56 15.44
CA CYS A 227 -21.51 32.92 15.92
C CYS A 227 -22.69 33.38 16.78
N GLU A 228 -22.43 33.80 18.02
CA GLU A 228 -23.47 34.26 18.93
C GLU A 228 -24.04 35.63 18.52
N ASN A 229 -23.14 36.57 18.11
CA ASN A 229 -23.49 37.94 17.77
C ASN A 229 -23.27 38.22 16.27
N VAL A 230 -24.14 37.66 15.43
CA VAL A 230 -24.05 37.84 13.95
C VAL A 230 -24.15 39.28 13.52
N GLU A 231 -24.82 40.12 14.30
CA GLU A 231 -25.02 41.57 14.01
C GLU A 231 -23.68 42.34 14.00
N ASP A 232 -22.68 41.89 14.73
CA ASP A 232 -21.35 42.53 14.83
C ASP A 232 -20.41 42.14 13.67
N LEU A 233 -20.86 41.28 12.77
CA LEU A 233 -20.07 40.84 11.63
C LEU A 233 -20.10 41.86 10.48
N SER A 234 -19.09 41.79 9.63
CA SER A 234 -19.12 42.55 8.35
C SER A 234 -20.33 42.10 7.50
N SER A 235 -20.85 43.03 6.70
CA SER A 235 -22.02 42.78 5.83
C SER A 235 -21.81 41.58 4.89
N GLU A 236 -20.57 41.34 4.46
CA GLU A 236 -20.18 40.23 3.60
C GLU A 236 -20.37 38.86 4.33
N LEU A 237 -19.92 38.78 5.59
CA LEU A 237 -20.05 37.55 6.39
C LEU A 237 -21.47 37.36 6.93
N LYS A 238 -22.14 38.43 7.36
CA LYS A 238 -23.47 38.36 7.94
C LYS A 238 -24.49 37.64 7.06
N ASN A 239 -24.43 37.87 5.76
CA ASN A 239 -25.33 37.22 4.80
C ASN A 239 -25.12 35.69 4.65
N ALA A 240 -24.00 35.14 5.13
CA ALA A 240 -23.74 33.70 5.11
C ALA A 240 -24.39 32.98 6.30
N PHE A 241 -24.75 33.70 7.36
CA PHE A 241 -25.30 33.11 8.59
C PHE A 241 -26.82 32.97 8.52
N LYS A 242 -27.28 31.82 8.99
CA LYS A 242 -28.69 31.52 9.24
C LYS A 242 -28.79 30.89 10.64
N ASP A 243 -29.65 31.48 11.47
CA ASP A 243 -29.88 31.01 12.86
C ASP A 243 -28.55 30.80 13.64
N HIS A 244 -27.64 31.76 13.54
CA HIS A 244 -26.29 31.79 14.15
C HIS A 244 -25.26 30.81 13.55
N GLU A 245 -25.58 30.05 12.51
CA GLU A 245 -24.65 29.11 11.87
C GLU A 245 -24.36 29.50 10.42
N ALA A 246 -23.14 29.22 9.99
CA ALA A 246 -22.73 29.33 8.60
C ALA A 246 -21.85 28.14 8.21
N THR A 247 -22.02 27.65 6.97
CA THR A 247 -21.15 26.65 6.36
C THR A 247 -20.40 27.28 5.21
N PHE A 248 -19.09 27.25 5.30
CA PHE A 248 -18.19 27.71 4.23
C PHE A 248 -17.64 26.49 3.48
N THR A 249 -17.81 26.50 2.16
CA THR A 249 -17.39 25.42 1.27
C THR A 249 -16.21 25.85 0.42
N PHE A 250 -15.18 25.02 0.39
CA PHE A 250 -13.96 25.24 -0.39
C PHE A 250 -13.77 24.08 -1.36
N THR A 251 -13.59 24.39 -2.63
CA THR A 251 -13.46 23.37 -3.69
C THR A 251 -12.06 23.35 -4.26
N GLY A 252 -11.66 22.16 -4.71
CA GLY A 252 -10.38 21.91 -5.32
C GLY A 252 -10.43 20.75 -6.30
N LYS A 253 -9.34 20.00 -6.39
CA LYS A 253 -9.22 18.79 -7.21
C LYS A 253 -8.57 17.69 -6.40
N SER A 254 -9.24 16.55 -6.27
CA SER A 254 -8.73 15.40 -5.53
C SER A 254 -7.54 14.75 -6.21
N ALA A 255 -6.60 14.26 -5.40
CA ALA A 255 -5.53 13.36 -5.80
C ALA A 255 -4.99 12.60 -4.59
N LEU A 256 -4.36 11.46 -4.83
CA LEU A 256 -3.62 10.74 -3.80
C LEU A 256 -2.48 11.61 -3.25
N THR A 257 -2.23 11.56 -1.93
CA THR A 257 -1.19 12.36 -1.25
C THR A 257 0.22 12.11 -1.81
N ARG A 258 0.47 10.94 -2.38
CA ARG A 258 1.74 10.62 -3.07
C ARG A 258 1.95 11.38 -4.39
N ASN A 259 0.92 12.02 -4.91
CA ASN A 259 0.95 12.81 -6.15
C ASN A 259 0.33 14.20 -5.94
N PRO A 260 0.78 14.99 -4.95
CA PRO A 260 0.13 16.23 -4.56
C PRO A 260 0.11 17.29 -5.68
N GLN A 261 1.07 17.21 -6.61
CA GLN A 261 1.12 18.10 -7.78
C GLN A 261 -0.05 17.93 -8.76
N ARG A 262 -0.85 16.86 -8.63
CA ARG A 262 -2.06 16.61 -9.43
C ARG A 262 -3.32 17.18 -8.81
N ALA A 263 -3.23 17.58 -7.53
CA ALA A 263 -4.33 18.13 -6.75
C ALA A 263 -4.42 19.65 -6.87
N VAL A 264 -5.60 20.16 -6.56
CA VAL A 264 -5.78 21.53 -6.07
C VAL A 264 -6.32 21.37 -4.64
N ASN A 265 -5.47 21.60 -3.65
CA ASN A 265 -5.82 21.33 -2.26
C ASN A 265 -6.72 22.43 -1.69
N PRO A 266 -7.98 22.17 -1.33
CA PRO A 266 -8.92 23.17 -0.82
C PRO A 266 -8.53 23.73 0.55
N LEU A 267 -7.61 23.09 1.29
CA LEU A 267 -7.07 23.64 2.54
C LEU A 267 -6.41 24.99 2.35
N PHE A 268 -5.81 25.26 1.20
CA PHE A 268 -5.17 26.57 0.95
C PHE A 268 -6.20 27.67 0.73
N ALA A 269 -7.31 27.38 0.06
CA ALA A 269 -8.42 28.33 -0.06
C ALA A 269 -9.09 28.59 1.31
N LEU A 270 -9.23 27.57 2.14
CA LEU A 270 -9.67 27.73 3.53
C LEU A 270 -8.68 28.60 4.33
N ALA A 271 -7.37 28.35 4.19
CA ALA A 271 -6.36 29.15 4.89
C ALA A 271 -6.40 30.65 4.48
N ASP A 272 -6.51 30.93 3.18
CA ASP A 272 -6.66 32.30 2.68
C ASP A 272 -7.92 32.99 3.24
N PHE A 273 -9.04 32.24 3.31
CA PHE A 273 -10.29 32.74 3.90
C PHE A 273 -10.14 33.00 5.40
N VAL A 274 -9.58 32.07 6.16
CA VAL A 274 -9.38 32.26 7.61
C VAL A 274 -8.39 33.37 7.89
N GLN A 275 -7.35 33.54 7.09
CA GLN A 275 -6.42 34.67 7.21
C GLN A 275 -7.12 36.02 6.98
N LYS A 276 -7.97 36.12 5.94
CA LYS A 276 -8.77 37.33 5.64
C LYS A 276 -9.67 37.74 6.81
N TYR A 277 -10.23 36.76 7.49
CA TYR A 277 -11.19 36.93 8.59
C TYR A 277 -10.65 36.52 9.96
N SER A 278 -9.32 36.57 10.13
CA SER A 278 -8.62 36.06 11.30
C SER A 278 -9.10 36.60 12.63
N MET A 279 -9.59 37.88 12.64
CA MET A 279 -10.15 38.51 13.84
C MET A 279 -11.41 37.81 14.39
N TYR A 280 -12.09 36.98 13.60
CA TYR A 280 -13.30 36.28 14.02
C TYR A 280 -13.01 34.81 14.42
N PHE A 281 -11.96 34.22 13.89
CA PHE A 281 -11.61 32.80 14.15
C PHE A 281 -10.79 32.67 15.43
N ASP A 282 -10.88 31.46 16.01
CA ASP A 282 -10.03 30.97 17.08
C ASP A 282 -8.53 31.07 16.69
N GLY A 283 -7.71 31.58 17.59
CA GLY A 283 -6.30 31.80 17.33
C GLY A 283 -5.51 30.53 17.01
N GLY A 284 -5.89 29.39 17.57
CA GLY A 284 -5.29 28.10 17.27
C GLY A 284 -5.62 27.63 15.85
N PHE A 285 -6.85 27.86 15.40
CA PHE A 285 -7.27 27.56 14.03
C PHE A 285 -6.57 28.45 13.00
N VAL A 286 -6.45 29.75 13.31
CA VAL A 286 -5.69 30.70 12.48
C VAL A 286 -4.24 30.30 12.37
N ALA A 287 -3.57 30.00 13.49
CA ALA A 287 -2.16 29.61 13.51
C ALA A 287 -1.91 28.31 12.70
N LEU A 288 -2.74 27.27 12.91
CA LEU A 288 -2.63 26.03 12.16
C LEU A 288 -2.69 26.27 10.65
N LEU A 289 -3.71 27.00 10.18
CA LEU A 289 -3.93 27.20 8.74
C LEU A 289 -2.90 28.17 8.14
N SER A 290 -2.40 29.13 8.92
CA SER A 290 -1.29 29.98 8.51
C SER A 290 -0.02 29.16 8.25
N ASP A 291 0.35 28.24 9.16
CA ASP A 291 1.52 27.40 8.99
C ASP A 291 1.33 26.40 7.83
N VAL A 292 0.13 25.83 7.67
CA VAL A 292 -0.20 24.99 6.51
C VAL A 292 -0.01 25.74 5.20
N ALA A 293 -0.52 26.97 5.12
CA ALA A 293 -0.37 27.78 3.90
C ALA A 293 1.06 28.23 3.65
N GLN A 294 1.80 28.52 4.71
CA GLN A 294 3.19 29.00 4.61
C GLN A 294 4.15 27.87 4.22
N TYR A 295 4.01 26.70 4.82
CA TYR A 295 5.03 25.64 4.74
C TYR A 295 4.64 24.45 3.85
N LEU A 296 3.35 24.23 3.57
CA LEU A 296 2.89 23.04 2.83
C LEU A 296 2.25 23.35 1.47
N LYS A 297 2.33 24.60 1.01
CA LYS A 297 1.76 25.01 -0.28
C LYS A 297 2.59 24.48 -1.45
N ASP A 298 3.91 24.48 -1.34
CA ASP A 298 4.78 23.82 -2.31
C ASP A 298 4.74 22.30 -2.12
N PRO A 299 4.29 21.51 -3.12
CA PRO A 299 4.12 20.07 -2.99
C PRO A 299 5.45 19.29 -2.92
N TYR A 300 6.58 19.95 -3.11
CA TYR A 300 7.92 19.34 -3.10
C TYR A 300 8.73 19.69 -1.84
N GLY A 301 8.16 20.50 -0.94
CA GLY A 301 8.72 20.83 0.37
C GLY A 301 9.86 21.84 0.37
N GLN A 302 9.92 22.73 -0.60
CA GLN A 302 10.92 23.82 -0.61
C GLN A 302 10.72 24.73 0.61
N ASP A 303 9.47 25.09 0.91
CA ASP A 303 9.13 25.97 2.02
C ASP A 303 9.37 25.34 3.41
N CYS A 304 9.49 24.00 3.47
CA CYS A 304 9.85 23.24 4.68
C CYS A 304 11.33 22.88 4.76
N ASN A 305 12.15 23.28 3.79
CA ASN A 305 13.56 22.93 3.70
C ASN A 305 13.81 21.40 3.66
N ILE A 306 12.93 20.65 2.95
CA ILE A 306 13.01 19.19 2.77
C ILE A 306 13.06 18.79 1.29
N TYR A 307 13.17 19.76 0.37
CA TYR A 307 13.28 19.49 -1.05
C TYR A 307 14.54 18.70 -1.36
N TYR A 308 14.36 17.61 -2.08
CA TYR A 308 15.44 16.83 -2.67
C TYR A 308 14.96 16.16 -3.95
N GLU A 309 15.85 15.99 -4.92
CA GLU A 309 15.56 15.31 -6.18
C GLU A 309 16.63 14.27 -6.48
N ASP A 310 16.20 13.04 -6.69
CA ASP A 310 17.03 11.92 -7.09
C ASP A 310 16.76 11.55 -8.56
N VAL A 311 17.80 11.16 -9.26
CA VAL A 311 17.74 10.85 -10.70
C VAL A 311 16.84 9.67 -11.03
N ASP A 312 16.74 8.66 -10.14
CA ASP A 312 15.92 7.46 -10.36
C ASP A 312 14.52 7.61 -9.76
N MET A 313 14.41 8.27 -8.59
CA MET A 313 13.19 8.29 -7.81
C MET A 313 12.45 9.63 -7.85
N GLY A 314 13.05 10.67 -8.47
CA GLY A 314 12.46 12.01 -8.57
C GLY A 314 12.41 12.74 -7.22
N LYS A 315 11.50 13.69 -7.11
CA LYS A 315 11.44 14.69 -6.03
C LYS A 315 10.82 14.14 -4.75
N THR A 316 11.24 14.66 -3.59
CA THR A 316 10.44 14.64 -2.36
C THR A 316 9.06 15.18 -2.64
N SER A 317 8.04 14.70 -1.95
CA SER A 317 6.69 15.29 -1.99
C SER A 317 6.06 15.32 -0.60
N ILE A 318 5.27 16.38 -0.33
CA ILE A 318 4.55 16.54 0.92
C ILE A 318 3.14 17.07 0.64
N ALA A 319 2.16 16.59 1.40
CA ALA A 319 0.78 17.02 1.30
C ALA A 319 0.11 17.10 2.67
N ALA A 320 -0.49 18.24 3.01
CA ALA A 320 -1.51 18.30 4.04
C ALA A 320 -2.80 17.69 3.47
N TYR A 321 -3.41 16.72 4.17
CA TYR A 321 -4.53 16.00 3.58
C TYR A 321 -5.72 15.74 4.52
N MET A 322 -5.56 15.95 5.82
CA MET A 322 -6.62 15.69 6.80
C MET A 322 -6.59 16.75 7.90
N LEU A 323 -7.60 17.60 7.92
CA LEU A 323 -7.85 18.58 8.98
C LEU A 323 -8.94 18.03 9.91
N GLN A 324 -8.67 18.00 11.20
CA GLN A 324 -9.58 17.46 12.20
C GLN A 324 -9.76 18.43 13.36
N MET A 325 -10.99 18.48 13.85
CA MET A 325 -11.31 19.12 15.12
C MET A 325 -11.33 18.06 16.23
N LYS A 326 -10.48 18.23 17.24
CA LYS A 326 -10.46 17.43 18.47
C LYS A 326 -11.12 18.22 19.62
N GLU A 327 -11.29 17.60 20.76
CA GLU A 327 -11.93 18.25 21.92
C GLU A 327 -11.25 19.58 22.27
N ASN A 328 -9.94 19.57 22.44
CA ASN A 328 -9.17 20.74 22.89
C ASN A 328 -8.15 21.25 21.87
N ALA A 329 -8.21 20.80 20.62
CA ALA A 329 -7.22 21.18 19.59
C ALA A 329 -7.78 21.03 18.18
N TYR A 330 -7.14 21.69 17.24
CA TYR A 330 -7.21 21.36 15.82
C TYR A 330 -5.95 20.62 15.42
N SER A 331 -6.07 19.64 14.52
CA SER A 331 -4.89 18.93 14.01
C SER A 331 -4.94 18.80 12.50
N VAL A 332 -3.76 18.72 11.91
CA VAL A 332 -3.60 18.40 10.48
C VAL A 332 -2.62 17.27 10.33
N ARG A 333 -2.94 16.33 9.42
CA ARG A 333 -2.01 15.29 8.97
C ARG A 333 -1.34 15.69 7.69
N MET A 334 -0.08 15.30 7.57
CA MET A 334 0.72 15.48 6.38
C MET A 334 1.39 14.17 6.00
N ASP A 335 1.30 13.79 4.72
CA ASP A 335 1.97 12.63 4.13
C ASP A 335 3.16 13.07 3.30
N LEU A 336 4.29 12.46 3.53
CA LEU A 336 5.56 12.79 2.89
C LEU A 336 6.15 11.56 2.22
N ARG A 337 6.70 11.76 1.01
CA ARG A 337 7.43 10.75 0.25
C ARG A 337 8.83 11.25 -0.05
N TYR A 338 9.86 10.49 0.32
CA TYR A 338 11.25 10.87 0.10
C TYR A 338 12.00 9.83 -0.74
N PRO A 339 12.88 10.27 -1.68
CA PRO A 339 13.70 9.40 -2.48
C PRO A 339 14.95 8.94 -1.72
N LYS A 340 15.74 8.05 -2.33
CA LYS A 340 17.07 7.68 -1.82
C LYS A 340 17.99 8.90 -1.72
N GLY A 341 18.97 8.83 -0.82
CA GLY A 341 19.91 9.93 -0.55
C GLY A 341 19.40 10.94 0.47
N VAL A 342 18.18 10.76 0.99
CA VAL A 342 17.60 11.61 2.05
C VAL A 342 17.59 10.84 3.38
N ASP A 343 18.07 11.50 4.43
CA ASP A 343 17.94 10.98 5.79
C ASP A 343 16.57 11.37 6.38
N PRO A 344 15.70 10.41 6.71
CA PRO A 344 14.39 10.69 7.28
C PRO A 344 14.44 11.44 8.61
N LEU A 345 15.53 11.32 9.38
CA LEU A 345 15.72 12.06 10.64
C LEU A 345 15.94 13.55 10.39
N GLN A 346 16.59 13.92 9.28
CA GLN A 346 16.75 15.34 8.91
C GLN A 346 15.41 15.95 8.48
N ILE A 347 14.57 15.19 7.76
CA ILE A 347 13.21 15.61 7.43
C ILE A 347 12.41 15.89 8.71
N GLU A 348 12.41 14.92 9.63
CA GLU A 348 11.71 15.04 10.91
C GLU A 348 12.18 16.27 11.70
N ALA A 349 13.50 16.49 11.80
CA ALA A 349 14.07 17.64 12.47
C ALA A 349 13.64 18.97 11.82
N SER A 350 13.63 19.07 10.49
CA SER A 350 13.19 20.26 9.75
C SER A 350 11.71 20.57 10.04
N LEU A 351 10.84 19.55 9.98
CA LEU A 351 9.41 19.74 10.25
C LEU A 351 9.13 20.02 11.73
N CYS A 352 9.85 19.41 12.68
CA CYS A 352 9.71 19.71 14.12
C CYS A 352 10.07 21.16 14.47
N ALA A 353 10.96 21.79 13.70
CA ALA A 353 11.32 23.18 13.90
C ALA A 353 10.21 24.16 13.43
N LEU A 354 9.31 23.73 12.54
CA LEU A 354 8.26 24.54 11.93
C LEU A 354 6.89 24.30 12.57
N PHE A 355 6.61 23.06 12.99
CA PHE A 355 5.29 22.69 13.47
C PHE A 355 5.32 22.31 14.96
N PRO A 356 4.55 22.97 15.82
CA PRO A 356 4.46 22.62 17.22
C PRO A 356 3.79 21.25 17.38
N SER A 357 4.18 20.53 18.44
CA SER A 357 3.57 19.23 18.78
C SER A 357 3.55 18.20 17.66
N LEU A 358 4.50 18.27 16.71
CA LEU A 358 4.61 17.33 15.60
C LEU A 358 4.84 15.90 16.14
N LYS A 359 4.04 14.96 15.64
CA LYS A 359 4.17 13.53 15.96
C LYS A 359 4.27 12.74 14.67
N LYS A 360 5.27 11.88 14.58
CA LYS A 360 5.34 10.88 13.53
C LYS A 360 4.34 9.76 13.85
N ILE A 361 3.38 9.53 12.97
CA ILE A 361 2.33 8.52 13.15
C ILE A 361 2.52 7.29 12.26
N ARG A 362 3.31 7.42 11.19
CA ARG A 362 3.63 6.30 10.29
C ARG A 362 4.99 6.50 9.67
N GLU A 363 5.69 5.38 9.53
CA GLU A 363 6.95 5.30 8.78
C GLU A 363 6.98 3.98 8.00
N LYS A 364 7.32 4.06 6.71
CA LYS A 364 7.71 2.90 5.90
C LYS A 364 9.06 3.21 5.27
N ARG A 365 10.02 2.29 5.43
CA ARG A 365 11.37 2.48 4.91
C ARG A 365 11.38 2.61 3.39
N LEU A 366 12.39 3.27 2.85
CA LEU A 366 12.69 3.32 1.43
C LEU A 366 13.02 1.91 0.91
N LEU A 367 12.57 1.59 -0.31
CA LEU A 367 13.04 0.46 -1.09
C LEU A 367 13.78 1.00 -2.32
N PHE A 368 14.98 0.51 -2.57
CA PHE A 368 15.69 0.76 -3.82
C PHE A 368 16.72 -0.34 -4.10
N VAL A 369 16.59 -0.97 -5.26
CA VAL A 369 17.56 -1.94 -5.80
C VAL A 369 18.12 -1.38 -7.11
N PRO A 370 19.46 -1.27 -7.26
CA PRO A 370 20.07 -0.70 -8.46
C PRO A 370 19.72 -1.50 -9.72
N LYS A 371 19.47 -0.78 -10.84
CA LYS A 371 19.09 -1.39 -12.13
C LYS A 371 20.13 -2.39 -12.67
N ASN A 372 21.40 -2.25 -12.29
CA ASN A 372 22.48 -3.13 -12.69
C ASN A 372 22.76 -4.28 -11.70
N SER A 373 21.89 -4.50 -10.70
CA SER A 373 22.01 -5.63 -9.77
C SER A 373 21.67 -6.95 -10.45
N GLU A 374 22.24 -8.05 -9.94
CA GLU A 374 21.92 -9.42 -10.41
C GLU A 374 20.41 -9.70 -10.38
N LEU A 375 19.73 -9.34 -9.29
CA LEU A 375 18.29 -9.52 -9.14
C LEU A 375 17.52 -8.85 -10.28
N ILE A 376 17.78 -7.57 -10.54
CA ILE A 376 17.05 -6.82 -11.56
C ILE A 376 17.32 -7.40 -12.96
N GLN A 377 18.58 -7.73 -13.28
CA GLN A 377 18.92 -8.29 -14.58
C GLN A 377 18.24 -9.64 -14.82
N LYS A 378 18.32 -10.57 -13.86
CA LYS A 378 17.67 -11.88 -13.98
C LYS A 378 16.15 -11.78 -14.10
N LEU A 379 15.50 -10.88 -13.34
CA LEU A 379 14.06 -10.70 -13.45
C LEU A 379 13.65 -9.99 -14.75
N ALA A 380 14.47 -9.08 -15.26
CA ALA A 380 14.26 -8.47 -16.58
C ALA A 380 14.37 -9.51 -17.70
N ASP A 381 15.35 -10.41 -17.62
CA ASP A 381 15.52 -11.51 -18.57
C ASP A 381 14.35 -12.50 -18.50
N ALA A 382 13.88 -12.81 -17.28
CA ALA A 382 12.68 -13.66 -17.09
C ALA A 382 11.45 -13.05 -17.75
N TYR A 383 11.20 -11.77 -17.52
CA TYR A 383 10.08 -11.06 -18.13
C TYR A 383 10.20 -11.03 -19.65
N TYR A 384 11.39 -10.68 -20.19
CA TYR A 384 11.63 -10.62 -21.62
C TYR A 384 11.47 -11.98 -22.31
N SER A 385 11.93 -13.07 -21.67
CA SER A 385 11.85 -14.42 -22.25
C SER A 385 10.44 -14.85 -22.57
N VAL A 386 9.45 -14.39 -21.76
CA VAL A 386 8.03 -14.76 -21.89
C VAL A 386 7.27 -13.73 -22.72
N THR A 387 7.53 -12.44 -22.48
CA THR A 387 6.72 -11.35 -23.07
C THR A 387 7.27 -10.84 -24.39
N GLN A 388 8.56 -11.00 -24.63
CA GLN A 388 9.35 -10.35 -25.68
C GLN A 388 9.36 -8.82 -25.57
N GLU A 389 8.98 -8.30 -24.42
CA GLU A 389 8.96 -6.88 -24.10
C GLU A 389 10.10 -6.55 -23.14
N LYS A 390 10.77 -5.41 -23.34
CA LYS A 390 11.86 -4.99 -22.49
C LYS A 390 11.32 -4.54 -21.13
N ALA A 391 11.85 -5.11 -20.06
CA ALA A 391 11.53 -4.70 -18.70
C ALA A 391 12.32 -3.44 -18.31
N GLU A 392 11.70 -2.27 -18.41
CA GLU A 392 12.30 -1.05 -17.87
C GLU A 392 11.90 -0.90 -16.38
N PRO A 393 12.87 -0.98 -15.45
CA PRO A 393 12.58 -0.83 -14.04
C PRO A 393 12.04 0.57 -13.71
N ILE A 394 10.96 0.62 -12.95
CA ILE A 394 10.29 1.86 -12.55
C ILE A 394 10.33 2.07 -11.04
N THR A 395 10.17 3.33 -10.62
CA THR A 395 10.02 3.69 -9.21
C THR A 395 8.62 4.21 -8.93
N LYS A 396 8.09 3.94 -7.74
CA LYS A 396 6.75 4.33 -7.32
C LYS A 396 6.76 5.10 -5.99
N GLY A 397 5.75 5.93 -5.79
CA GLY A 397 5.46 6.56 -4.49
C GLY A 397 4.64 5.68 -3.54
N GLY A 398 4.16 4.51 -4.01
CA GLY A 398 3.42 3.54 -3.22
C GLY A 398 4.32 2.65 -2.36
N ALA A 399 3.71 1.71 -1.64
CA ALA A 399 4.42 0.72 -0.84
C ALA A 399 3.89 -0.67 -1.15
N SER A 400 4.79 -1.63 -1.33
CA SER A 400 4.49 -3.05 -1.43
C SER A 400 5.23 -3.82 -0.35
N TYR A 401 4.87 -5.07 -0.20
CA TYR A 401 5.52 -6.00 0.73
C TYR A 401 7.02 -6.21 0.44
N ALA A 402 7.45 -6.05 -0.82
CA ALA A 402 8.86 -6.11 -1.21
C ALA A 402 9.78 -5.25 -0.32
N ARG A 403 9.24 -4.17 0.24
CA ARG A 403 9.94 -3.23 1.12
C ARG A 403 10.46 -3.83 2.44
N VAL A 404 9.93 -4.98 2.87
CA VAL A 404 10.43 -5.70 4.04
C VAL A 404 11.72 -6.47 3.77
N LEU A 405 11.97 -6.79 2.50
CA LEU A 405 13.18 -7.49 2.08
C LEU A 405 14.37 -6.53 2.00
N ASP A 406 15.56 -6.97 2.41
CA ASP A 406 16.77 -6.17 2.30
C ASP A 406 17.27 -6.08 0.84
N CYS A 407 17.14 -7.16 0.09
CA CYS A 407 17.37 -7.22 -1.35
C CYS A 407 16.12 -7.78 -2.03
N GLY A 408 15.12 -6.93 -2.25
CA GLY A 408 13.85 -7.33 -2.83
C GLY A 408 13.20 -6.25 -3.66
N ILE A 409 12.28 -6.65 -4.52
CA ILE A 409 11.52 -5.76 -5.41
C ILE A 409 10.08 -6.26 -5.57
N ALA A 410 9.17 -5.39 -6.04
CA ALA A 410 7.87 -5.87 -6.51
C ALA A 410 7.99 -6.28 -7.99
N PHE A 411 7.47 -7.49 -8.31
CA PHE A 411 7.59 -8.12 -9.62
C PHE A 411 6.30 -8.85 -9.98
N GLY A 412 5.37 -8.17 -10.64
CA GLY A 412 4.06 -8.70 -11.02
C GLY A 412 3.11 -8.80 -9.81
N ALA A 413 1.92 -9.46 -9.93
CA ALA A 413 1.49 -10.23 -11.12
C ALA A 413 0.59 -9.45 -12.11
N THR A 414 0.27 -8.20 -11.83
CA THR A 414 -0.66 -7.42 -12.66
C THR A 414 0.04 -6.88 -13.91
N PHE A 415 -0.60 -7.07 -15.07
CA PHE A 415 -0.18 -6.46 -16.34
C PHE A 415 -0.93 -5.16 -16.61
N ASP A 416 -0.32 -4.25 -17.36
CA ASP A 416 -0.99 -3.02 -17.79
C ASP A 416 -2.15 -3.34 -18.75
N GLY A 417 -3.19 -2.49 -18.72
CA GLY A 417 -4.33 -2.55 -19.65
C GLY A 417 -5.57 -3.25 -19.13
N TYR A 418 -5.52 -3.90 -17.94
CA TYR A 418 -6.69 -4.45 -17.28
C TYR A 418 -6.86 -3.81 -15.89
N ASP A 419 -8.08 -3.34 -15.59
CA ASP A 419 -8.45 -2.83 -14.27
C ASP A 419 -8.89 -3.99 -13.38
N THR A 420 -8.00 -4.44 -12.50
CA THR A 420 -8.22 -5.56 -11.59
C THR A 420 -9.22 -5.25 -10.47
N LYS A 421 -9.60 -3.99 -10.30
CA LYS A 421 -10.42 -3.52 -9.17
C LYS A 421 -9.90 -3.96 -7.80
N CYS A 422 -8.57 -3.98 -7.68
CA CYS A 422 -7.91 -4.24 -6.41
C CYS A 422 -8.50 -3.35 -5.30
N HIS A 423 -8.79 -3.93 -4.13
CA HIS A 423 -9.47 -3.31 -2.98
C HIS A 423 -10.92 -2.83 -3.22
N GLN A 424 -11.50 -3.12 -4.38
CA GLN A 424 -12.86 -2.73 -4.74
C GLN A 424 -13.77 -3.95 -4.91
N PRO A 425 -15.10 -3.78 -4.95
CA PRO A 425 -16.01 -4.84 -5.38
C PRO A 425 -15.70 -5.31 -6.80
N ASN A 426 -15.91 -6.59 -7.03
CA ASN A 426 -15.63 -7.27 -8.31
C ASN A 426 -14.14 -7.33 -8.66
N GLU A 427 -13.28 -7.47 -7.64
CA GLU A 427 -11.87 -7.79 -7.86
C GLU A 427 -11.76 -8.99 -8.80
N SER A 428 -10.86 -8.85 -9.79
CA SER A 428 -10.76 -9.82 -10.86
C SER A 428 -9.38 -9.81 -11.52
N MET A 429 -9.06 -10.90 -12.21
CA MET A 429 -7.83 -11.07 -12.98
C MET A 429 -8.09 -11.94 -14.21
N PRO A 430 -7.61 -11.58 -15.41
CA PRO A 430 -7.66 -12.46 -16.54
C PRO A 430 -6.92 -13.77 -16.28
N LEU A 431 -7.53 -14.92 -16.55
CA LEU A 431 -6.88 -16.23 -16.39
C LEU A 431 -5.59 -16.31 -17.20
N ASN A 432 -5.59 -15.77 -18.40
CA ASN A 432 -4.40 -15.75 -19.26
C ASN A 432 -3.27 -14.94 -18.62
N ASP A 433 -3.57 -13.87 -17.89
CA ASP A 433 -2.57 -13.05 -17.20
C ASP A 433 -1.99 -13.82 -15.99
N LEU A 434 -2.83 -14.53 -15.23
CA LEU A 434 -2.37 -15.38 -14.14
C LEU A 434 -1.43 -16.50 -14.67
N LEU A 435 -1.79 -17.15 -15.78
CA LEU A 435 -0.96 -18.21 -16.37
C LEU A 435 0.32 -17.65 -17.02
N ARG A 436 0.26 -16.46 -17.62
CA ARG A 436 1.44 -15.75 -18.13
C ARG A 436 2.38 -15.33 -16.99
N ALA A 437 1.82 -14.86 -15.87
CA ALA A 437 2.61 -14.58 -14.66
C ALA A 437 3.27 -15.84 -14.11
N LEU A 438 2.56 -16.98 -14.05
CA LEU A 438 3.14 -18.27 -13.67
C LEU A 438 4.34 -18.63 -14.56
N GLU A 439 4.23 -18.41 -15.87
CA GLU A 439 5.32 -18.66 -16.81
C GLU A 439 6.55 -17.77 -16.52
N ILE A 440 6.32 -16.47 -16.26
CA ILE A 440 7.38 -15.53 -15.87
C ILE A 440 8.03 -15.95 -14.56
N TYR A 441 7.25 -16.41 -13.56
CA TYR A 441 7.80 -16.85 -12.28
C TYR A 441 8.56 -18.18 -12.40
N CYS A 442 8.17 -19.10 -13.29
CA CYS A 442 8.99 -20.27 -13.60
C CYS A 442 10.36 -19.86 -14.11
N GLU A 443 10.44 -18.90 -15.03
CA GLU A 443 11.73 -18.41 -15.55
C GLU A 443 12.49 -17.63 -14.48
N ALA A 444 11.84 -16.76 -13.72
CA ALA A 444 12.45 -15.99 -12.64
C ALA A 444 13.09 -16.90 -11.59
N ILE A 445 12.37 -17.89 -11.09
CA ILE A 445 12.91 -18.83 -10.11
C ILE A 445 14.00 -19.69 -10.72
N TYR A 446 13.87 -20.10 -11.99
CA TYR A 446 14.94 -20.81 -12.70
C TYR A 446 16.26 -20.02 -12.74
N LEU A 447 16.19 -18.74 -13.15
CA LEU A 447 17.38 -17.88 -13.23
C LEU A 447 17.95 -17.55 -11.84
N LEU A 448 17.10 -17.37 -10.82
CA LEU A 448 17.56 -17.00 -9.48
C LEU A 448 18.07 -18.19 -8.66
N ALA A 449 17.48 -19.36 -8.82
CA ALA A 449 17.73 -20.51 -7.94
C ALA A 449 18.39 -21.72 -8.64
N CYS A 450 18.32 -21.85 -9.98
CA CYS A 450 18.88 -22.98 -10.71
C CYS A 450 20.17 -22.62 -11.49
N GLU A 451 20.36 -21.37 -11.88
CA GLU A 451 21.57 -20.83 -12.48
C GLU A 451 22.48 -20.14 -11.45
#